data_697e42523c727daf51de96bcd0932ccf
#
_entry.id   697e42523c727daf51de96bcd0932ccf
#
_cell.length_a   1.000
_cell.length_b   1.000
_cell.length_c   1.000
_cell.angle_alpha   90.00
_cell.angle_beta   90.00
_cell.angle_gamma   90.00
#
_symmetry.space_group_name_H-M   'P 1'
#
loop_
_entity.id
_entity.type
_entity.pdbx_description
1 polymer ?
#
loop_
_entity_poly.entity_id
_entity_poly.type
_entity_poly.pdbx_seq_one_letter_code
_entity_poly.pdbx_strand_id
1 'polypeptide(L)'
;MQNDLENLQGHWNVTSLEVNGTAFPFAGARIIIEGERFTSLAMGAAYGGTVTVDAGATPKTFNLHFTEGPEAGHTNFGIYELDRDNWTICLNMTGGSAPAAFATSPGSGNALETLRRAGPRSQPEPNKE
;
A
#
# COMPACT_ATOMS: atom_id res chain seq x y z
N MET A 1 13.26 19.25 -3.05
CA MET A 1 11.94 18.82 -2.60
C MET A 1 11.84 17.30 -2.63
N GLN A 2 11.38 16.72 -1.57
CA GLN A 2 11.18 15.29 -1.54
C GLN A 2 9.86 14.94 -2.16
N ASN A 3 9.79 13.78 -2.79
CA ASN A 3 8.50 13.27 -3.17
C ASN A 3 8.21 11.99 -2.38
N ASP A 4 6.92 11.72 -2.21
CA ASP A 4 6.51 10.63 -1.35
C ASP A 4 6.87 9.27 -1.95
N LEU A 5 6.96 9.16 -3.28
CA LEU A 5 7.37 7.90 -3.86
C LEU A 5 8.78 7.52 -3.41
N GLU A 6 9.68 8.49 -3.32
CA GLU A 6 11.02 8.22 -2.79
C GLU A 6 10.95 7.79 -1.32
N ASN A 7 10.08 8.42 -0.55
CA ASN A 7 9.93 8.06 0.86
C ASN A 7 9.29 6.70 1.06
N LEU A 8 8.59 6.20 0.05
CA LEU A 8 7.94 4.89 0.12
C LEU A 8 8.84 3.75 -0.30
N GLN A 9 10.03 4.02 -0.81
CA GLN A 9 10.92 2.96 -1.27
C GLN A 9 11.26 1.99 -0.14
N GLY A 10 11.28 0.71 -0.45
CA GLY A 10 11.69 -0.30 0.51
C GLY A 10 10.58 -1.28 0.83
N HIS A 11 10.72 -1.93 1.97
CA HIS A 11 9.85 -3.01 2.43
C HIS A 11 8.95 -2.51 3.55
N TRP A 12 7.67 -2.88 3.46
CA TRP A 12 6.67 -2.47 4.44
C TRP A 12 5.90 -3.69 4.91
N ASN A 13 5.83 -3.88 6.21
CA ASN A 13 5.04 -4.96 6.80
C ASN A 13 3.66 -4.46 7.14
N VAL A 14 2.64 -5.24 6.78
CA VAL A 14 1.26 -4.90 7.13
C VAL A 14 1.07 -5.15 8.62
N THR A 15 0.53 -4.17 9.33
CA THR A 15 0.27 -4.28 10.77
C THR A 15 -1.21 -4.33 11.09
N SER A 16 -2.07 -4.01 10.14
CA SER A 16 -3.51 -4.26 10.27
C SER A 16 -4.14 -4.28 8.89
N LEU A 17 -5.22 -5.02 8.77
CA LEU A 17 -5.95 -5.14 7.50
C LEU A 17 -7.42 -5.27 7.81
N GLU A 18 -8.23 -4.43 7.16
CA GLU A 18 -9.68 -4.49 7.29
C GLU A 18 -10.27 -4.37 5.90
N VAL A 19 -11.19 -5.27 5.57
CA VAL A 19 -11.83 -5.30 4.26
C VAL A 19 -13.33 -5.37 4.47
N ASN A 20 -14.06 -4.47 3.83
CA ASN A 20 -15.54 -4.44 3.89
C ASN A 20 -16.04 -4.45 5.33
N GLY A 21 -15.35 -3.74 6.22
CA GLY A 21 -15.76 -3.62 7.60
C GLY A 21 -15.33 -4.76 8.50
N THR A 22 -14.56 -5.73 7.98
CA THR A 22 -14.15 -6.91 8.73
C THR A 22 -12.64 -7.00 8.79
N ALA A 23 -12.11 -7.24 9.99
CA ALA A 23 -10.67 -7.44 10.15
C ALA A 23 -10.26 -8.77 9.52
N PHE A 24 -9.13 -8.74 8.83
CA PHE A 24 -8.60 -9.92 8.15
C PHE A 24 -7.21 -10.27 8.69
N PRO A 25 -6.81 -11.54 8.58
CA PRO A 25 -5.45 -11.93 8.94
C PRO A 25 -4.44 -11.24 8.03
N PHE A 26 -3.34 -10.83 8.61
CA PHE A 26 -2.31 -10.14 7.83
C PHE A 26 -0.90 -10.68 8.11
N ALA A 27 -0.79 -11.77 8.84
CA ALA A 27 0.53 -12.32 9.17
C ALA A 27 1.31 -12.60 7.89
N GLY A 28 2.52 -12.04 7.81
CA GLY A 28 3.36 -12.22 6.64
C GLY A 28 3.03 -11.33 5.46
N ALA A 29 1.97 -10.53 5.53
CA ALA A 29 1.64 -9.62 4.44
C ALA A 29 2.60 -8.44 4.41
N ARG A 30 3.01 -8.05 3.20
CA ARG A 30 3.93 -6.93 3.05
C ARG A 30 3.86 -6.37 1.64
N ILE A 31 4.33 -5.14 1.52
CA ILE A 31 4.43 -4.45 0.24
C ILE A 31 5.86 -3.98 0.07
N ILE A 32 6.40 -4.17 -1.12
CA ILE A 32 7.75 -3.74 -1.48
C ILE A 32 7.62 -2.72 -2.59
N ILE A 33 8.24 -1.56 -2.43
CA ILE A 33 8.24 -0.51 -3.44
C ILE A 33 9.65 -0.34 -3.97
N GLU A 34 9.81 -0.50 -5.28
CA GLU A 34 11.10 -0.36 -5.96
C GLU A 34 10.91 0.52 -7.18
N GLY A 35 11.37 1.77 -7.12
CA GLY A 35 11.10 2.71 -8.18
C GLY A 35 9.60 2.96 -8.28
N GLU A 36 9.03 2.73 -9.46
CA GLU A 36 7.60 2.87 -9.68
C GLU A 36 6.87 1.53 -9.65
N ARG A 37 7.54 0.48 -9.21
CA ARG A 37 6.95 -0.85 -9.16
C ARG A 37 6.65 -1.26 -7.74
N PHE A 38 5.61 -2.04 -7.58
CA PHE A 38 5.29 -2.62 -6.29
C PHE A 38 5.19 -4.13 -6.38
N THR A 39 5.45 -4.78 -5.27
CA THR A 39 5.16 -6.19 -5.05
C THR A 39 4.36 -6.29 -3.76
N SER A 40 3.24 -6.97 -3.80
CA SER A 40 2.41 -7.17 -2.63
C SER A 40 2.30 -8.65 -2.36
N LEU A 41 2.64 -9.07 -1.15
CA LEU A 41 2.57 -10.46 -0.72
C LEU A 41 1.51 -10.55 0.36
N ALA A 42 0.45 -11.31 0.10
CA ALA A 42 -0.65 -11.43 1.04
C ALA A 42 -1.41 -12.72 0.77
N MET A 43 -1.83 -13.39 1.86
CA MET A 43 -2.74 -14.51 1.77
C MET A 43 -2.26 -15.60 0.81
N GLY A 44 -0.94 -15.82 0.78
CA GLY A 44 -0.37 -16.87 -0.05
C GLY A 44 -0.23 -16.51 -1.51
N ALA A 45 -0.47 -15.27 -1.89
CA ALA A 45 -0.38 -14.85 -3.28
C ALA A 45 0.60 -13.69 -3.42
N ALA A 46 1.18 -13.55 -4.60
CA ALA A 46 2.04 -12.46 -4.94
C ALA A 46 1.39 -11.63 -6.03
N TYR A 47 1.39 -10.31 -5.85
CA TYR A 47 0.83 -9.37 -6.80
C TYR A 47 1.93 -8.38 -7.17
N GLY A 48 1.92 -7.93 -8.40
CA GLY A 48 2.91 -6.95 -8.82
C GLY A 48 2.36 -6.01 -9.86
N GLY A 49 3.04 -4.87 -10.01
CA GLY A 49 2.65 -3.90 -11.01
C GLY A 49 3.35 -2.58 -10.79
N THR A 50 2.67 -1.50 -11.14
CA THR A 50 3.21 -0.15 -10.99
C THR A 50 2.36 0.64 -10.04
N VAL A 51 2.98 1.62 -9.41
CA VAL A 51 2.32 2.51 -8.46
C VAL A 51 2.46 3.94 -8.92
N THR A 52 1.38 4.72 -8.80
CA THR A 52 1.44 6.16 -9.03
C THR A 52 0.99 6.85 -7.77
N VAL A 53 1.62 7.99 -7.48
CA VAL A 53 1.41 8.71 -6.23
C VAL A 53 1.16 10.17 -6.54
N ASP A 54 0.16 10.77 -5.90
CA ASP A 54 -0.10 12.20 -6.02
C ASP A 54 -0.19 12.80 -4.62
N ALA A 55 0.91 13.35 -4.15
CA ALA A 55 0.99 13.96 -2.84
C ALA A 55 0.38 15.36 -2.82
N GLY A 56 0.04 15.90 -3.97
CA GLY A 56 -0.61 17.21 -4.04
C GLY A 56 -2.11 17.14 -3.92
N ALA A 57 -2.69 15.95 -3.98
CA ALA A 57 -4.13 15.80 -3.81
C ALA A 57 -4.48 15.84 -2.31
N THR A 58 -5.76 16.10 -2.03
CA THR A 58 -6.27 16.14 -0.65
C THR A 58 -7.56 15.32 -0.60
N PRO A 59 -7.53 14.12 -0.01
CA PRO A 59 -6.35 13.44 0.56
C PRO A 59 -5.38 13.02 -0.53
N LYS A 60 -4.14 12.72 -0.14
CA LYS A 60 -3.14 12.21 -1.08
C LYS A 60 -3.63 10.90 -1.67
N THR A 61 -3.37 10.71 -2.95
CA THR A 61 -3.84 9.51 -3.65
C THR A 61 -2.68 8.64 -4.09
N PHE A 62 -2.96 7.34 -4.17
CA PHE A 62 -2.04 6.44 -4.83
C PHE A 62 -2.84 5.33 -5.50
N ASN A 63 -2.32 4.85 -6.62
CA ASN A 63 -3.03 3.86 -7.41
C ASN A 63 -2.11 2.69 -7.67
N LEU A 64 -2.66 1.49 -7.59
CA LEU A 64 -1.94 0.27 -7.90
C LEU A 64 -2.46 -0.30 -9.20
N HIS A 65 -1.59 -0.35 -10.21
CA HIS A 65 -1.91 -0.96 -11.50
C HIS A 65 -1.30 -2.36 -11.51
N PHE A 66 -2.14 -3.36 -11.44
CA PHE A 66 -1.67 -4.75 -11.33
C PHE A 66 -1.30 -5.26 -12.71
N THR A 67 -0.08 -5.71 -12.87
CA THR A 67 0.39 -6.29 -14.14
C THR A 67 0.76 -7.76 -13.98
N GLU A 68 0.84 -8.25 -12.74
CA GLU A 68 1.24 -9.63 -12.46
C GLU A 68 0.39 -10.16 -11.32
N GLY A 69 0.11 -11.46 -11.36
CA GLY A 69 -0.61 -12.11 -10.31
C GLY A 69 -2.10 -12.17 -10.58
N PRO A 70 -2.89 -12.58 -9.56
CA PRO A 70 -4.32 -12.81 -9.75
C PRO A 70 -5.12 -11.59 -10.18
N GLU A 71 -4.61 -10.37 -9.91
CA GLU A 71 -5.33 -9.16 -10.24
C GLU A 71 -4.81 -8.47 -11.51
N ALA A 72 -3.96 -9.14 -12.28
CA ALA A 72 -3.37 -8.53 -13.47
C ALA A 72 -4.44 -7.93 -14.37
N GLY A 73 -4.21 -6.69 -14.81
CA GLY A 73 -5.15 -5.95 -15.63
C GLY A 73 -6.07 -5.03 -14.87
N HIS A 74 -6.07 -5.09 -13.54
CA HIS A 74 -6.94 -4.25 -12.72
C HIS A 74 -6.15 -3.08 -12.14
N THR A 75 -6.88 -2.03 -11.73
CA THR A 75 -6.31 -0.89 -11.04
C THR A 75 -7.13 -0.63 -9.79
N ASN A 76 -6.46 -0.50 -8.66
CA ASN A 76 -7.10 -0.10 -7.42
C ASN A 76 -6.73 1.34 -7.13
N PHE A 77 -7.74 2.19 -6.94
CA PHE A 77 -7.55 3.61 -6.63
C PHE A 77 -7.66 3.80 -5.13
N GLY A 78 -6.75 4.59 -4.58
CA GLY A 78 -6.71 4.72 -3.14
C GLY A 78 -6.22 6.06 -2.65
N ILE A 79 -6.25 6.20 -1.32
CA ILE A 79 -5.71 7.35 -0.61
C ILE A 79 -4.70 6.83 0.39
N TYR A 80 -3.78 7.70 0.82
CA TYR A 80 -2.76 7.27 1.75
C TYR A 80 -2.32 8.40 2.66
N GLU A 81 -1.74 8.02 3.77
CA GLU A 81 -0.99 8.91 4.65
C GLU A 81 0.36 8.27 4.92
N LEU A 82 1.38 9.09 4.95
CA LEU A 82 2.74 8.62 5.21
C LEU A 82 3.34 9.48 6.30
N ASP A 83 3.77 8.85 7.39
CA ASP A 83 4.39 9.53 8.51
C ASP A 83 5.62 8.72 8.89
N ARG A 84 6.77 9.08 8.29
CA ARG A 84 8.04 8.43 8.52
C ARG A 84 7.97 6.94 8.18
N ASP A 85 7.91 6.09 9.20
CA ASP A 85 7.92 4.64 9.04
C ASP A 85 6.53 4.03 9.15
N ASN A 86 5.50 4.88 9.18
CA ASN A 86 4.11 4.44 9.24
C ASN A 86 3.39 4.86 7.98
N TRP A 87 2.75 3.90 7.34
CA TRP A 87 2.05 4.12 6.07
C TRP A 87 0.66 3.56 6.20
N THR A 88 -0.34 4.38 5.92
CA THR A 88 -1.74 3.98 5.98
C THR A 88 -2.33 4.14 4.59
N ILE A 89 -3.01 3.12 4.11
CA ILE A 89 -3.63 3.15 2.79
C ILE A 89 -5.06 2.67 2.88
N CYS A 90 -5.91 3.26 2.05
CA CYS A 90 -7.29 2.81 1.90
C CYS A 90 -7.57 2.72 0.41
N LEU A 91 -7.80 1.51 -0.07
CA LEU A 91 -7.96 1.23 -1.50
C LEU A 91 -9.36 0.77 -1.79
N ASN A 92 -9.90 1.20 -2.93
CA ASN A 92 -11.11 0.56 -3.45
C ASN A 92 -10.66 -0.59 -4.35
N MET A 93 -11.07 -1.80 -3.99
CA MET A 93 -10.60 -3.01 -4.68
C MET A 93 -11.48 -3.42 -5.84
N THR A 94 -12.55 -2.67 -6.09
CA THR A 94 -13.50 -3.02 -7.17
C THR A 94 -13.20 -2.26 -8.46
N GLY A 95 -12.20 -1.38 -8.45
CA GLY A 95 -11.93 -0.53 -9.60
C GLY A 95 -12.73 0.76 -9.61
N GLY A 96 -13.50 1.03 -8.55
CA GLY A 96 -14.24 2.27 -8.42
C GLY A 96 -13.35 3.40 -7.94
N SER A 97 -13.96 4.53 -7.65
CA SER A 97 -13.24 5.73 -7.22
C SER A 97 -12.49 5.49 -5.93
N ALA A 98 -11.43 6.26 -5.71
CA ALA A 98 -10.70 6.21 -4.46
C ALA A 98 -11.63 6.52 -3.29
N PRO A 99 -11.44 5.85 -2.13
CA PRO A 99 -12.25 6.16 -0.96
C PRO A 99 -12.07 7.61 -0.54
N ALA A 100 -13.10 8.16 0.09
CA ALA A 100 -13.04 9.55 0.56
C ALA A 100 -12.44 9.64 1.97
N ALA A 101 -12.36 8.52 2.68
CA ALA A 101 -11.86 8.50 4.04
C ALA A 101 -11.17 7.17 4.30
N PHE A 102 -10.36 7.14 5.36
CA PHE A 102 -9.67 5.92 5.78
C PHE A 102 -10.62 5.05 6.59
N ALA A 103 -11.53 4.39 5.88
CA ALA A 103 -12.55 3.59 6.52
C ALA A 103 -13.08 2.53 5.56
N THR A 104 -13.59 1.45 6.12
CA THR A 104 -14.28 0.43 5.36
C THR A 104 -15.64 0.18 6.00
N SER A 105 -16.55 -0.40 5.22
CA SER A 105 -17.87 -0.78 5.73
C SER A 105 -18.34 -1.97 4.89
N PRO A 106 -19.35 -2.70 5.38
CA PRO A 106 -19.87 -3.83 4.62
C PRO A 106 -20.28 -3.40 3.22
N GLY A 107 -19.78 -4.12 2.22
CA GLY A 107 -20.13 -3.85 0.82
C GLY A 107 -19.43 -2.67 0.19
N SER A 108 -18.53 -1.98 0.91
CA SER A 108 -17.87 -0.80 0.36
C SER A 108 -16.86 -1.14 -0.74
N GLY A 109 -16.31 -2.34 -0.71
CA GLY A 109 -15.20 -2.70 -1.60
C GLY A 109 -13.88 -2.11 -1.21
N ASN A 110 -13.80 -1.48 -0.03
CA ASN A 110 -12.59 -0.82 0.44
C ASN A 110 -11.77 -1.72 1.34
N ALA A 111 -10.44 -1.59 1.22
CA ALA A 111 -9.48 -2.23 2.12
C ALA A 111 -8.67 -1.15 2.80
N LEU A 112 -8.58 -1.24 4.13
CA LEU A 112 -7.79 -0.30 4.93
C LEU A 112 -6.62 -1.07 5.52
N GLU A 113 -5.41 -0.61 5.22
CA GLU A 113 -4.19 -1.25 5.70
C GLU A 113 -3.32 -0.24 6.40
N THR A 114 -2.75 -0.65 7.51
CA THR A 114 -1.65 0.11 8.10
C THR A 114 -0.39 -0.72 7.94
N LEU A 115 0.71 -0.04 7.64
CA LEU A 115 1.98 -0.70 7.37
C LEU A 115 3.08 0.02 8.13
N ARG A 116 4.11 -0.72 8.44
CA ARG A 116 5.27 -0.18 9.11
C ARG A 116 6.50 -0.58 8.33
N ARG A 117 7.45 0.34 8.18
CA ARG A 117 8.69 0.05 7.44
C ARG A 117 9.40 -1.11 8.10
N ALA A 118 9.80 -2.08 7.29
CA ALA A 118 10.47 -3.27 7.78
C ALA A 118 11.92 -2.95 8.05
N GLY A 119 12.37 -3.26 9.26
CA GLY A 119 13.74 -3.07 9.62
C GLY A 119 14.14 -1.62 9.76
N PRO A 120 15.44 -1.36 9.94
CA PRO A 120 15.95 0.00 10.01
C PRO A 120 15.73 0.68 8.68
N ARG A 121 15.48 1.99 8.73
CA ARG A 121 15.38 2.74 7.51
C ARG A 121 16.65 2.60 6.77
N SER A 122 16.45 2.21 5.67
CA SER A 122 17.53 2.15 4.84
C SER A 122 18.82 2.38 5.39
N GLN A 123 18.97 2.22 5.72
CA GLN A 123 20.04 2.33 5.82
C GLN A 123 20.65 1.47 5.55
N PRO A 124 20.95 1.32 5.16
CA PRO A 124 21.54 0.20 4.99
C PRO A 124 22.62 -0.08 5.88
N GLU A 125 22.80 -0.14 6.35
CA GLU A 125 23.39 -0.22 6.84
C GLU A 125 24.09 -0.50 7.12
N PRO A 126 24.50 -0.54 7.50
CA PRO A 126 25.16 -0.60 7.69
C PRO A 126 25.80 -0.98 8.11
N ASN A 127 25.91 -0.95 8.30
CA ASN A 127 26.42 -1.09 8.47
C ASN A 127 26.83 -1.45 9.05
N LYS A 128 26.67 -1.62 9.33
CA LYS A 128 26.98 -1.80 9.66
C LYS A 128 27.59 -2.17 9.86
N GLU A 129 27.81 -2.11 10.06
CA GLU A 129 28.31 -2.34 9.99
C GLU A 129 28.74 -2.47 10.12
#